data_4e989922a60abc796f151c4e35eb645b
#
_entry.id   4e989922a60abc796f151c4e35eb645b
#
_cell.length_a   1.000
_cell.length_b   1.000
_cell.length_c   1.000
_cell.angle_alpha   90.00
_cell.angle_beta   90.00
_cell.angle_gamma   90.00
#
_symmetry.space_group_name_H-M   'P 1'
#
loop_
_entity.id
_entity.type
_entity.pdbx_description
1 polymer ?
#
loop_
_entity_poly.entity_id
_entity_poly.type
_entity_poly.pdbx_seq_one_letter_code
_entity_poly.pdbx_strand_id
1 'polypeptide(L)' 'MKEKRHIYYSILRPVGIGTYPKGGLVEFGNYDTRIFVPAISRMAWGWLEYDRQLTDKEKNQYDLVSLDT' A
#
# COMPACT_ATOMS: atom_id res chain seq x y z
N MET A 1 14.25 -6.59 -19.34
CA MET A 1 13.85 -7.32 -18.13
C MET A 1 12.82 -6.52 -17.36
N LYS A 2 11.77 -7.17 -16.93
CA LYS A 2 10.69 -6.49 -16.22
C LYS A 2 11.04 -6.31 -14.76
N GLU A 3 10.78 -5.12 -14.26
CA GLU A 3 10.85 -4.89 -12.83
C GLU A 3 9.60 -5.47 -12.17
N LYS A 4 9.79 -6.05 -11.01
CA LYS A 4 8.68 -6.57 -10.25
C LYS A 4 8.06 -5.43 -9.44
N ARG A 5 6.74 -5.30 -9.52
CA ARG A 5 6.01 -4.31 -8.75
C ARG A 5 5.34 -4.95 -7.55
N HIS A 6 5.24 -4.19 -6.48
CA HIS A 6 4.64 -4.64 -5.23
C HIS A 6 3.51 -3.70 -4.87
N ILE A 7 2.33 -4.26 -4.67
CA ILE A 7 1.13 -3.47 -4.36
C ILE A 7 0.83 -3.59 -2.88
N TYR A 8 0.59 -2.45 -2.26
CA TYR A 8 0.22 -2.35 -0.85
C TYR A 8 -1.06 -1.57 -0.71
N TYR A 9 -1.76 -1.77 0.40
CA TYR A 9 -3.04 -1.10 0.65
C TYR A 9 -2.99 -0.41 1.99
N SER A 10 -3.50 0.82 2.04
CA SER A 10 -3.58 1.60 3.27
C SER A 10 -4.90 1.26 3.95
N ILE A 11 -4.84 0.64 5.13
CA ILE A 11 -6.03 0.08 5.77
C ILE A 11 -6.61 0.97 6.86
N LEU A 12 -5.86 1.95 7.38
CA LEU A 12 -6.33 2.78 8.47
C LEU A 12 -6.62 4.22 8.08
N ARG A 13 -6.05 4.69 6.96
CA ARG A 13 -6.20 6.09 6.56
C ARG A 13 -5.97 6.24 5.06
N PRO A 14 -6.50 7.31 4.45
CA PRO A 14 -6.21 7.57 3.04
C PRO A 14 -4.72 7.79 2.82
N VAL A 15 -4.25 7.50 1.61
CA VAL A 15 -2.86 7.69 1.23
C VAL A 15 -2.60 9.19 1.08
N GLY A 16 -1.56 9.68 1.72
CA GLY A 16 -1.20 11.09 1.64
C GLY A 16 0.20 11.29 2.16
N ILE A 17 0.64 12.55 2.14
CA ILE A 17 1.99 12.88 2.59
C ILE A 17 2.17 12.42 4.03
N GLY A 18 3.24 11.67 4.27
CA GLY A 18 3.56 11.19 5.61
C GLY A 18 2.87 9.90 6.01
N THR A 19 2.08 9.30 5.10
CA THR A 19 1.37 8.06 5.42
C THR A 19 1.99 6.83 4.75
N TYR A 20 3.17 6.99 4.15
CA TYR A 20 3.84 5.89 3.47
C TYR A 20 5.34 6.16 3.37
N PRO A 21 6.16 5.09 3.21
CA PRO A 21 7.59 5.28 2.95
C PRO A 21 7.78 5.86 1.55
N LYS A 22 8.64 6.84 1.42
CA LYS A 22 8.84 7.51 0.14
C LYS A 22 9.71 6.75 -0.84
N GLY A 23 10.66 5.98 -0.33
CA GLY A 23 11.62 5.30 -1.20
C GLY A 23 10.99 4.21 -2.04
N GLY A 24 11.14 4.30 -3.35
CA GLY A 24 10.65 3.26 -4.25
C GLY A 24 9.20 3.38 -4.66
N LEU A 25 8.51 4.42 -4.23
CA LEU A 25 7.11 4.60 -4.62
C LEU A 25 7.02 4.93 -6.10
N VAL A 26 6.19 4.17 -6.82
CA VAL A 26 5.95 4.38 -8.25
C VAL A 26 4.67 5.17 -8.46
N GLU A 27 3.60 4.74 -7.80
CA GLU A 27 2.31 5.38 -7.99
C GLU A 27 1.41 5.02 -6.81
N PHE A 28 0.42 5.85 -6.56
CA PHE A 28 -0.58 5.53 -5.54
C PHE A 28 -1.93 6.13 -5.95
N GLY A 29 -2.97 5.67 -5.31
CA GLY A 29 -4.29 6.22 -5.53
C GLY A 29 -5.16 6.00 -4.32
N ASN A 30 -6.19 6.82 -4.20
CA ASN A 30 -7.18 6.70 -3.15
C ASN A 30 -8.52 6.32 -3.74
N TYR A 31 -9.29 5.52 -3.00
CA TYR A 31 -10.67 5.26 -3.35
C TYR A 31 -11.53 6.43 -2.85
N ASP A 32 -12.71 6.60 -3.43
CA ASP A 32 -13.62 7.67 -3.01
C ASP A 32 -14.02 7.51 -1.55
N THR A 33 -14.10 6.25 -1.10
CA THR A 33 -14.41 5.93 0.28
C THR A 33 -13.68 4.65 0.62
N ARG A 34 -13.73 4.26 1.89
CA ARG A 34 -13.13 2.99 2.30
C ARG A 34 -13.93 1.85 1.66
N ILE A 35 -13.24 0.94 0.98
CA ILE A 35 -13.87 -0.17 0.29
C ILE A 35 -13.27 -1.49 0.75
N PHE A 36 -14.02 -2.56 0.54
CA PHE A 36 -13.50 -3.90 0.81
C PHE A 36 -12.61 -4.34 -0.36
N VAL A 37 -11.40 -4.77 -0.05
CA VAL A 37 -10.44 -5.26 -1.04
C VAL A 37 -10.33 -6.77 -0.89
N PRO A 38 -10.93 -7.55 -1.79
CA PRO A 38 -10.91 -9.02 -1.64
C PRO A 38 -9.51 -9.61 -1.60
N ALA A 39 -8.56 -8.99 -2.32
CA ALA A 39 -7.20 -9.51 -2.39
C ALA A 39 -6.53 -9.59 -1.03
N ILE A 40 -6.87 -8.71 -0.11
CA ILE A 40 -6.32 -8.73 1.24
C ILE A 40 -7.37 -9.05 2.30
N SER A 41 -8.61 -9.26 1.88
CA SER A 41 -9.75 -9.59 2.76
C SER A 41 -9.96 -8.54 3.85
N ARG A 42 -9.76 -7.28 3.52
CA ARG A 42 -9.88 -6.17 4.47
C ARG A 42 -10.35 -4.92 3.76
N MET A 43 -10.88 -3.98 4.55
CA MET A 43 -11.22 -2.66 4.02
C MET A 43 -9.94 -1.85 3.84
N ALA A 44 -9.91 -1.00 2.83
CA ALA A 44 -8.78 -0.13 2.57
C ALA A 44 -9.24 1.22 2.05
N TRP A 45 -8.40 2.23 2.26
CA TRP A 45 -8.66 3.60 1.81
C TRP A 45 -8.00 3.91 0.48
N GLY A 46 -6.91 3.19 0.14
CA GLY A 46 -6.17 3.44 -1.07
C GLY A 46 -5.12 2.37 -1.29
N TRP A 47 -4.37 2.55 -2.37
CA TRP A 47 -3.35 1.58 -2.75
C TRP A 47 -2.05 2.31 -3.10
N LEU A 48 -0.93 1.56 -3.01
CA LEU A 48 0.39 2.09 -3.34
C LEU A 48 1.15 1.03 -4.13
N GLU A 49 1.89 1.47 -5.13
CA GLU A 49 2.72 0.58 -5.92
C GLU A 49 4.18 0.96 -5.72
N TYR A 50 5.00 -0.04 -5.37
CA TYR A 50 6.43 0.16 -5.12
C TYR A 50 7.24 -0.70 -6.07
N ASP A 51 8.45 -0.24 -6.38
CA ASP A 51 9.40 -1.02 -7.16
C ASP A 51 10.32 -1.86 -6.28
N ARG A 52 10.03 -1.91 -4.99
CA ARG A 52 10.75 -2.73 -4.02
C ARG A 52 9.78 -3.29 -3.00
N GLN A 53 10.23 -4.29 -2.28
CA GLN A 53 9.43 -4.85 -1.20
C GLN A 53 9.64 -4.02 0.06
N LEU A 54 8.55 -3.64 0.71
CA LEU A 54 8.63 -2.92 1.97
C LEU A 54 9.00 -3.87 3.09
N THR A 55 9.73 -3.35 4.08
CA THR A 55 10.05 -4.14 5.26
C THR A 55 8.83 -4.27 6.17
N ASP A 56 8.88 -5.26 7.06
CA ASP A 56 7.80 -5.42 8.05
C ASP A 56 7.67 -4.17 8.92
N LYS A 57 8.79 -3.56 9.26
CA LYS A 57 8.78 -2.33 10.05
C LYS A 57 8.03 -1.21 9.32
N GLU A 58 8.28 -1.06 8.04
CA GLU A 58 7.61 -0.04 7.24
C GLU A 58 6.11 -0.31 7.14
N LYS A 59 5.74 -1.56 6.89
CA LYS A 59 4.34 -1.93 6.80
C LYS A 59 3.61 -1.67 8.12
N ASN A 60 4.24 -2.01 9.23
CA ASN A 60 3.63 -1.79 10.55
C ASN A 60 3.56 -0.31 10.89
N GLN A 61 4.59 0.44 10.55
CA GLN A 61 4.64 1.86 10.88
C GLN A 61 3.55 2.65 10.17
N TYR A 62 3.24 2.28 8.94
CA TYR A 62 2.28 3.00 8.13
C TYR A 62 0.97 2.25 7.91
N ASP A 63 0.82 1.11 8.58
CA ASP A 63 -0.40 0.30 8.51
C ASP A 63 -0.73 -0.09 7.07
N LEU A 64 0.28 -0.59 6.37
CA LEU A 64 0.14 -1.05 4.99
C LEU A 64 0.10 -2.57 4.95
N VAL A 65 -0.72 -3.10 4.06
CA VAL A 65 -0.90 -4.54 3.89
C VAL A 65 -0.66 -4.88 2.43
N SER A 66 0.05 -5.98 2.19
CA SER A 66 0.35 -6.39 0.82
C SER A 66 -0.40 -7.65 0.43
N LEU A 67 -0.47 -7.85 -0.89
CA LEU A 67 -1.08 -9.05 -1.45
C LEU A 67 -0.29 -10.32 -1.11
N ASP A 68 1.01 -10.17 -0.92
CA ASP A 68 1.91 -11.30 -0.80
C ASP A 68 2.21 -11.69 0.64
N THR A 69 1.35 -11.37 1.53
CA THR A 69 1.56 -11.76 2.93
C THR A 69 1.40 -13.25 3.15
#